data_0199d2c06da963fef771f39fc9734878
#
_entry.id   0199d2c06da963fef771f39fc9734878
#
_cell.length_a   1.000
_cell.length_b   1.000
_cell.length_c   1.000
_cell.angle_alpha   90.00
_cell.angle_beta   90.00
_cell.angle_gamma   90.00
#
_symmetry.space_group_name_H-M   'P 1'
#
loop_
_entity.id
_entity.type
_entity.pdbx_description
1 polymer ?
#
loop_
_entity_poly.entity_id
_entity_poly.type
_entity_poly.pdbx_seq_one_letter_code
_entity_poly.pdbx_strand_id
1 'polypeptide(L)'
;MIICGIDEAGRGPVVGPMVIAGFCIEEEKLPLLKEMGAKDSKAISPKKREELNKALREVAYSYKIEVIEPEEIDNALKDAFLNLNWLEALYTAKIINKLKPDKVMLDLPSNNKNNYLSFVRKNLKVETELDAEHKADVTYPVVSAASILAKVERDKRVREIEKRIGKRIGSGYPSDPKTKEFLERYHSKYPDVFRKSWSSYKRQKQTRL
;
A
#
# COMPACT_ATOMS: atom_id res chain seq x y z
N MET A 1 -5.38 -15.42 -20.25
CA MET A 1 -6.13 -14.55 -19.34
C MET A 1 -5.15 -13.69 -18.56
N ILE A 2 -5.46 -12.41 -18.31
CA ILE A 2 -4.62 -11.52 -17.52
C ILE A 2 -5.09 -11.53 -16.06
N ILE A 3 -4.23 -12.02 -15.18
CA ILE A 3 -4.47 -12.07 -13.73
C ILE A 3 -3.78 -10.89 -13.06
N CYS A 4 -4.48 -10.20 -12.17
CA CYS A 4 -3.95 -9.08 -11.39
C CYS A 4 -3.97 -9.40 -9.89
N GLY A 5 -2.86 -9.13 -9.21
CA GLY A 5 -2.82 -9.04 -7.75
C GLY A 5 -2.79 -7.59 -7.30
N ILE A 6 -3.46 -7.27 -6.20
CA ILE A 6 -3.41 -5.92 -5.59
C ILE A 6 -3.14 -6.05 -4.10
N ASP A 7 -2.22 -5.22 -3.59
CA ASP A 7 -1.86 -5.12 -2.18
C ASP A 7 -1.39 -3.70 -1.86
N GLU A 8 -1.33 -3.37 -0.56
CA GLU A 8 -0.88 -2.08 -0.06
C GLU A 8 0.35 -2.18 0.84
N ALA A 9 1.04 -1.06 0.98
CA ALA A 9 2.10 -0.86 1.96
C ALA A 9 1.91 0.47 2.69
N GLY A 10 2.22 0.48 3.98
CA GLY A 10 2.17 1.71 4.75
C GLY A 10 0.77 2.11 5.22
N ARG A 11 -0.14 1.18 5.48
CA ARG A 11 -1.46 1.44 6.03
C ARG A 11 -1.40 2.00 7.46
N GLY A 12 -0.61 1.40 8.35
CA GLY A 12 -0.54 1.74 9.78
C GLY A 12 0.39 2.88 10.20
N PRO A 13 1.45 3.26 9.46
CA PRO A 13 2.37 4.33 9.84
C PRO A 13 1.69 5.68 10.05
N VAL A 14 2.23 6.47 11.00
CA VAL A 14 1.83 7.87 11.24
C VAL A 14 2.62 8.84 10.35
N VAL A 15 3.71 8.36 9.73
CA VAL A 15 4.59 9.15 8.86
C VAL A 15 4.64 8.55 7.46
N GLY A 16 4.53 9.41 6.47
CA GLY A 16 4.69 9.09 5.06
C GLY A 16 3.43 8.53 4.39
N PRO A 17 3.51 8.25 3.08
CA PRO A 17 2.38 7.85 2.29
C PRO A 17 1.92 6.41 2.56
N MET A 18 0.71 6.11 2.12
CA MET A 18 0.24 4.77 1.81
C MET A 18 0.43 4.51 0.32
N VAL A 19 0.83 3.31 -0.05
CA VAL A 19 1.07 2.93 -1.44
C VAL A 19 0.25 1.70 -1.75
N ILE A 20 -0.51 1.74 -2.84
CA ILE A 20 -1.25 0.59 -3.36
C ILE A 20 -0.67 0.24 -4.73
N ALA A 21 -0.40 -1.04 -4.96
CA ALA A 21 0.11 -1.52 -6.21
C ALA A 21 -0.78 -2.62 -6.80
N GLY A 22 -0.96 -2.57 -8.12
CA GLY A 22 -1.50 -3.66 -8.91
C GLY A 22 -0.42 -4.22 -9.83
N PHE A 23 -0.31 -5.53 -9.86
CA PHE A 23 0.62 -6.27 -10.71
C PHE A 23 -0.15 -7.27 -11.55
N CYS A 24 -0.04 -7.17 -12.88
CA CYS A 24 -0.70 -8.06 -13.84
C CYS A 24 0.30 -8.95 -14.54
N ILE A 25 -0.10 -10.20 -14.76
CA ILE A 25 0.67 -11.20 -15.49
C ILE A 25 -0.27 -12.11 -16.30
N GLU A 26 0.22 -12.67 -17.39
CA GLU A 26 -0.47 -13.73 -18.11
C GLU A 26 -0.57 -14.98 -17.23
N GLU A 27 -1.75 -15.60 -17.19
CA GLU A 27 -2.03 -16.74 -16.31
C GLU A 27 -1.01 -17.89 -16.47
N GLU A 28 -0.60 -18.17 -17.70
CA GLU A 28 0.41 -19.18 -18.01
C GLU A 28 1.79 -18.92 -17.42
N LYS A 29 2.08 -17.65 -17.07
CA LYS A 29 3.34 -17.21 -16.44
C LYS A 29 3.27 -17.17 -14.92
N LEU A 30 2.14 -17.48 -14.29
CA LEU A 30 2.04 -17.52 -12.81
C LEU A 30 3.09 -18.43 -12.13
N PRO A 31 3.47 -19.61 -12.68
CA PRO A 31 4.53 -20.45 -12.11
C PRO A 31 5.86 -19.71 -11.96
N LEU A 32 6.21 -18.82 -12.91
CA LEU A 32 7.43 -18.02 -12.87
C LEU A 32 7.54 -17.15 -11.60
N LEU A 33 6.43 -16.59 -11.11
CA LEU A 33 6.44 -15.80 -9.88
C LEU A 33 6.84 -16.63 -8.65
N LYS A 34 6.46 -17.93 -8.63
CA LYS A 34 6.87 -18.84 -7.55
C LYS A 34 8.37 -19.13 -7.61
N GLU A 35 8.89 -19.38 -8.81
CA GLU A 35 10.32 -19.64 -9.05
C GLU A 35 11.18 -18.41 -8.68
N MET A 36 10.70 -17.21 -8.95
CA MET A 36 11.33 -15.96 -8.56
C MET A 36 11.34 -15.71 -7.05
N GLY A 37 10.62 -16.53 -6.27
CA GLY A 37 10.53 -16.38 -4.82
C GLY A 37 9.61 -15.27 -4.35
N ALA A 38 8.62 -14.89 -5.17
CA ALA A 38 7.59 -13.92 -4.80
C ALA A 38 6.58 -14.45 -3.78
N LYS A 39 6.96 -15.37 -2.88
CA LYS A 39 6.04 -16.05 -1.96
C LYS A 39 6.05 -15.51 -0.53
N ASP A 40 7.05 -14.73 -0.13
CA ASP A 40 7.15 -14.20 1.23
C ASP A 40 7.84 -12.83 1.24
N SER A 41 7.08 -11.82 0.87
CA SER A 41 7.58 -10.43 0.79
C SER A 41 8.06 -9.88 2.13
N LYS A 42 7.63 -10.48 3.26
CA LYS A 42 7.96 -10.02 4.63
C LYS A 42 9.29 -10.59 5.14
N ALA A 43 9.70 -11.78 4.66
CA ALA A 43 10.92 -12.46 5.09
C ALA A 43 12.18 -12.03 4.29
N ILE A 44 12.03 -11.36 3.15
CA ILE A 44 13.17 -10.95 2.32
C ILE A 44 13.77 -9.61 2.76
N SER A 45 15.11 -9.53 2.71
CA SER A 45 15.85 -8.30 3.03
C SER A 45 15.48 -7.15 2.08
N PRO A 46 15.62 -5.87 2.51
CA PRO A 46 15.34 -4.72 1.65
C PRO A 46 16.09 -4.76 0.32
N LYS A 47 17.35 -5.15 0.31
CA LYS A 47 18.19 -5.27 -0.90
C LYS A 47 17.60 -6.31 -1.86
N LYS A 48 17.32 -7.52 -1.36
CA LYS A 48 16.75 -8.59 -2.17
C LYS A 48 15.35 -8.21 -2.69
N ARG A 49 14.58 -7.46 -1.90
CA ARG A 49 13.27 -6.95 -2.32
C ARG A 49 13.38 -5.94 -3.47
N GLU A 50 14.39 -5.07 -3.46
CA GLU A 50 14.66 -4.14 -4.57
C GLU A 50 15.10 -4.87 -5.84
N GLU A 51 15.94 -5.90 -5.72
CA GLU A 51 16.34 -6.77 -6.84
C GLU A 51 15.13 -7.50 -7.44
N LEU A 52 14.31 -8.10 -6.59
CA LEU A 52 13.10 -8.80 -7.01
C LEU A 52 12.06 -7.85 -7.64
N ASN A 53 11.90 -6.64 -7.11
CA ASN A 53 11.03 -5.63 -7.71
C ASN A 53 11.45 -5.27 -9.15
N LYS A 54 12.75 -5.22 -9.46
CA LYS A 54 13.22 -5.00 -10.83
C LYS A 54 12.84 -6.17 -11.73
N ALA A 55 13.16 -7.39 -11.32
CA ALA A 55 12.84 -8.61 -12.08
C ALA A 55 11.32 -8.78 -12.29
N LEU A 56 10.49 -8.49 -11.26
CA LEU A 56 9.04 -8.53 -11.38
C LEU A 56 8.51 -7.55 -12.45
N ARG A 57 9.07 -6.34 -12.51
CA ARG A 57 8.65 -5.36 -13.53
C ARG A 57 8.99 -5.79 -14.95
N GLU A 58 10.04 -6.56 -15.15
CA GLU A 58 10.45 -7.08 -16.46
C GLU A 58 9.50 -8.19 -16.95
N VAL A 59 8.94 -9.00 -16.06
CA VAL A 59 8.03 -10.10 -16.41
C VAL A 59 6.55 -9.70 -16.35
N ALA A 60 6.24 -8.52 -15.82
CA ALA A 60 4.86 -8.03 -15.72
C ALA A 60 4.26 -7.82 -17.10
N TYR A 61 3.02 -8.26 -17.31
CA TYR A 61 2.22 -7.80 -18.45
C TYR A 61 1.96 -6.29 -18.36
N SER A 62 1.58 -5.84 -17.16
CA SER A 62 1.45 -4.44 -16.79
C SER A 62 1.44 -4.29 -15.28
N TYR A 63 1.70 -3.09 -14.78
CA TYR A 63 1.55 -2.77 -13.35
C TYR A 63 1.18 -1.30 -13.17
N LYS A 64 0.59 -1.00 -12.02
CA LYS A 64 0.27 0.38 -11.62
C LYS A 64 0.53 0.55 -10.13
N ILE A 65 1.17 1.66 -9.78
CA ILE A 65 1.43 2.05 -8.38
C ILE A 65 0.75 3.39 -8.16
N GLU A 66 -0.01 3.49 -7.09
CA GLU A 66 -0.64 4.71 -6.61
C GLU A 66 -0.04 5.06 -5.24
N VAL A 67 0.35 6.31 -5.09
CA VAL A 67 0.91 6.87 -3.85
C VAL A 67 -0.11 7.82 -3.28
N ILE A 68 -0.54 7.58 -2.05
CA ILE A 68 -1.55 8.36 -1.34
C ILE A 68 -0.83 9.12 -0.23
N GLU A 69 -0.68 10.42 -0.42
CA GLU A 69 0.09 11.26 0.49
C GLU A 69 -0.65 11.49 1.83
N PRO A 70 0.07 11.83 2.92
CA PRO A 70 -0.55 12.04 4.23
C PRO A 70 -1.71 13.03 4.23
N GLU A 71 -1.60 14.12 3.48
CA GLU A 71 -2.65 15.14 3.36
C GLU A 71 -3.92 14.58 2.71
N GLU A 72 -3.77 13.78 1.68
CA GLU A 72 -4.89 13.16 0.98
C GLU A 72 -5.61 12.14 1.87
N ILE A 73 -4.85 11.34 2.62
CA ILE A 73 -5.41 10.42 3.63
C ILE A 73 -6.20 11.22 4.69
N ASP A 74 -5.60 12.28 5.23
CA ASP A 74 -6.25 13.10 6.24
C ASP A 74 -7.51 13.78 5.71
N ASN A 75 -7.51 14.24 4.47
CA ASN A 75 -8.68 14.87 3.84
C ASN A 75 -9.80 13.85 3.60
N ALA A 76 -9.48 12.65 3.12
CA ALA A 76 -10.46 11.59 2.96
C ALA A 76 -11.10 11.18 4.28
N LEU A 77 -10.33 11.11 5.37
CA LEU A 77 -10.84 10.73 6.70
C LEU A 77 -11.59 11.84 7.45
N LYS A 78 -11.66 13.06 6.90
CA LYS A 78 -12.58 14.12 7.39
C LYS A 78 -13.99 13.95 6.86
N ASP A 79 -14.14 13.26 5.74
CA ASP A 79 -15.46 12.94 5.19
C ASP A 79 -16.15 11.89 6.07
N ALA A 80 -17.39 12.18 6.49
CA ALA A 80 -18.17 11.29 7.35
C ALA A 80 -18.51 9.93 6.70
N PHE A 81 -18.45 9.85 5.38
CA PHE A 81 -18.78 8.66 4.60
C PHE A 81 -17.55 7.87 4.16
N LEU A 82 -16.34 8.42 4.34
CA LEU A 82 -15.09 7.75 3.98
C LEU A 82 -14.33 7.30 5.22
N ASN A 83 -13.84 6.09 5.16
CA ASN A 83 -12.84 5.56 6.08
C ASN A 83 -11.65 5.02 5.28
N LEU A 84 -10.61 4.54 5.98
CA LEU A 84 -9.41 4.05 5.31
C LEU A 84 -9.70 2.87 4.36
N ASN A 85 -10.63 1.98 4.70
CA ASN A 85 -11.01 0.87 3.82
C ASN A 85 -11.63 1.37 2.50
N TRP A 86 -12.49 2.40 2.58
CA TRP A 86 -13.12 2.96 1.39
C TRP A 86 -12.15 3.77 0.54
N LEU A 87 -11.22 4.48 1.17
CA LEU A 87 -10.13 5.14 0.43
C LEU A 87 -9.29 4.11 -0.34
N GLU A 88 -8.90 3.01 0.29
CA GLU A 88 -8.18 1.91 -0.36
C GLU A 88 -9.00 1.30 -1.50
N ALA A 89 -10.30 1.07 -1.28
CA ALA A 89 -11.19 0.53 -2.30
C ALA A 89 -11.32 1.44 -3.54
N LEU A 90 -11.34 2.78 -3.34
CA LEU A 90 -11.34 3.75 -4.46
C LEU A 90 -10.06 3.66 -5.28
N TYR A 91 -8.88 3.58 -4.61
CA TYR A 91 -7.61 3.45 -5.30
C TYR A 91 -7.44 2.08 -5.95
N THR A 92 -7.93 1.01 -5.31
CA THR A 92 -8.03 -0.33 -5.89
C THR A 92 -8.83 -0.30 -7.19
N ALA A 93 -10.03 0.29 -7.18
CA ALA A 93 -10.85 0.44 -8.38
C ALA A 93 -10.16 1.30 -9.47
N LYS A 94 -9.47 2.37 -9.09
CA LYS A 94 -8.66 3.20 -10.00
C LYS A 94 -7.57 2.39 -10.70
N ILE A 95 -6.86 1.52 -9.97
CA ILE A 95 -5.84 0.63 -10.51
C ILE A 95 -6.47 -0.38 -11.47
N ILE A 96 -7.55 -1.05 -11.08
CA ILE A 96 -8.25 -2.03 -11.92
C ILE A 96 -8.75 -1.38 -13.22
N ASN A 97 -9.38 -0.23 -13.13
CA ASN A 97 -9.85 0.52 -14.29
C ASN A 97 -8.73 0.91 -15.27
N LYS A 98 -7.52 1.14 -14.74
CA LYS A 98 -6.34 1.47 -15.55
C LYS A 98 -5.73 0.24 -16.20
N LEU A 99 -5.60 -0.87 -15.45
CA LEU A 99 -4.92 -2.08 -15.89
C LEU A 99 -5.83 -3.01 -16.72
N LYS A 100 -7.15 -2.98 -16.47
CA LYS A 100 -8.18 -3.76 -17.18
C LYS A 100 -7.89 -5.27 -17.23
N PRO A 101 -7.62 -5.92 -16.09
CA PRO A 101 -7.38 -7.35 -16.05
C PRO A 101 -8.67 -8.16 -16.19
N ASP A 102 -8.55 -9.42 -16.61
CA ASP A 102 -9.68 -10.36 -16.66
C ASP A 102 -10.09 -10.82 -15.26
N LYS A 103 -9.09 -11.03 -14.38
CA LYS A 103 -9.29 -11.51 -13.01
C LYS A 103 -8.41 -10.74 -12.01
N VAL A 104 -8.96 -10.42 -10.84
CA VAL A 104 -8.28 -9.70 -9.76
C VAL A 104 -8.37 -10.48 -8.45
N MET A 105 -7.24 -10.65 -7.78
CA MET A 105 -7.14 -11.08 -6.40
C MET A 105 -6.59 -9.95 -5.53
N LEU A 106 -7.30 -9.62 -4.44
CA LEU A 106 -6.95 -8.55 -3.52
C LEU A 106 -6.46 -9.09 -2.18
N ASP A 107 -5.45 -8.47 -1.56
CA ASP A 107 -5.31 -8.59 -0.11
C ASP A 107 -6.46 -7.80 0.56
N LEU A 108 -7.21 -8.45 1.45
CA LEU A 108 -8.43 -7.90 2.01
C LEU A 108 -8.13 -7.07 3.28
N PRO A 109 -8.30 -5.74 3.26
CA PRO A 109 -8.03 -4.91 4.42
C PRO A 109 -9.22 -4.82 5.40
N SER A 110 -10.36 -5.37 5.03
CA SER A 110 -11.64 -5.23 5.75
C SER A 110 -12.12 -6.55 6.33
N ASN A 111 -12.73 -6.53 7.52
CA ASN A 111 -13.39 -7.70 8.10
C ASN A 111 -14.68 -8.10 7.35
N ASN A 112 -15.23 -7.24 6.51
CA ASN A 112 -16.42 -7.51 5.71
C ASN A 112 -16.07 -7.54 4.22
N LYS A 113 -15.74 -8.73 3.73
CA LYS A 113 -15.38 -9.02 2.34
C LYS A 113 -16.45 -8.56 1.36
N ASN A 114 -17.71 -8.92 1.61
CA ASN A 114 -18.80 -8.65 0.68
C ASN A 114 -19.01 -7.16 0.50
N ASN A 115 -19.02 -6.39 1.59
CA ASN A 115 -19.17 -4.93 1.52
C ASN A 115 -17.99 -4.28 0.82
N TYR A 116 -16.75 -4.73 1.10
CA TYR A 116 -15.55 -4.22 0.46
C TYR A 116 -15.58 -4.46 -1.06
N LEU A 117 -15.83 -5.70 -1.49
CA LEU A 117 -15.93 -6.05 -2.90
C LEU A 117 -17.09 -5.33 -3.61
N SER A 118 -18.23 -5.18 -2.94
CA SER A 118 -19.37 -4.44 -3.48
C SER A 118 -19.01 -2.97 -3.72
N PHE A 119 -18.27 -2.36 -2.80
CA PHE A 119 -17.84 -0.97 -2.94
C PHE A 119 -16.83 -0.82 -4.09
N VAL A 120 -15.84 -1.73 -4.20
CA VAL A 120 -14.91 -1.75 -5.33
C VAL A 120 -15.69 -1.88 -6.65
N ARG A 121 -16.60 -2.88 -6.76
CA ARG A 121 -17.42 -3.11 -7.97
C ARG A 121 -18.20 -1.88 -8.43
N LYS A 122 -18.81 -1.13 -7.49
CA LYS A 122 -19.53 0.11 -7.80
C LYS A 122 -18.68 1.17 -8.47
N ASN A 123 -17.37 1.12 -8.26
CA ASN A 123 -16.39 2.08 -8.81
C ASN A 123 -15.64 1.53 -10.03
N LEU A 124 -15.94 0.30 -10.47
CA LEU A 124 -15.35 -0.24 -11.70
C LEU A 124 -16.05 0.31 -12.94
N LYS A 125 -15.24 0.53 -13.98
CA LYS A 125 -15.65 0.91 -15.33
C LYS A 125 -15.37 -0.19 -16.35
N VAL A 126 -14.89 -1.34 -15.87
CA VAL A 126 -14.51 -2.51 -16.67
C VAL A 126 -15.10 -3.75 -16.03
N GLU A 127 -15.38 -4.76 -16.85
CA GLU A 127 -15.75 -6.08 -16.35
C GLU A 127 -14.50 -6.86 -15.96
N THR A 128 -14.51 -7.45 -14.78
CA THR A 128 -13.42 -8.27 -14.25
C THR A 128 -13.96 -9.22 -13.17
N GLU A 129 -13.43 -10.43 -13.11
CA GLU A 129 -13.66 -11.32 -11.97
C GLU A 129 -12.89 -10.77 -10.77
N LEU A 130 -13.59 -10.52 -9.65
CA LEU A 130 -13.01 -9.91 -8.47
C LEU A 130 -13.20 -10.77 -7.24
N ASP A 131 -12.09 -11.14 -6.59
CA ASP A 131 -12.07 -11.83 -5.31
C ASP A 131 -11.04 -11.22 -4.35
N ALA A 132 -11.16 -11.51 -3.05
CA ALA A 132 -10.28 -11.02 -2.01
C ALA A 132 -10.14 -12.03 -0.88
N GLU A 133 -8.96 -12.12 -0.28
CA GLU A 133 -8.70 -12.93 0.90
C GLU A 133 -7.78 -12.18 1.87
N HIS A 134 -7.93 -12.46 3.16
CA HIS A 134 -6.96 -11.99 4.15
C HIS A 134 -5.62 -12.69 3.96
N LYS A 135 -4.54 -11.94 3.98
CA LYS A 135 -3.17 -12.43 3.76
C LYS A 135 -2.99 -13.09 2.38
N ALA A 136 -3.68 -12.55 1.39
CA ALA A 136 -3.56 -13.03 0.02
C ALA A 136 -2.12 -12.89 -0.51
N ASP A 137 -1.33 -11.96 0.02
CA ASP A 137 0.10 -11.81 -0.25
C ASP A 137 0.93 -13.07 0.09
N VAL A 138 0.47 -13.90 1.02
CA VAL A 138 1.11 -15.16 1.40
C VAL A 138 0.66 -16.31 0.50
N THR A 139 -0.60 -16.30 0.06
CA THR A 139 -1.23 -17.40 -0.67
C THR A 139 -1.03 -17.29 -2.18
N TYR A 140 -1.17 -16.08 -2.73
CA TYR A 140 -1.18 -15.81 -4.16
C TYR A 140 0.08 -15.08 -4.62
N PRO A 141 0.94 -15.70 -5.43
CA PRO A 141 2.18 -15.08 -5.91
C PRO A 141 1.99 -13.75 -6.63
N VAL A 142 0.87 -13.57 -7.33
CA VAL A 142 0.53 -12.32 -8.02
C VAL A 142 0.24 -11.18 -7.03
N VAL A 143 -0.38 -11.48 -5.88
CA VAL A 143 -0.61 -10.50 -4.80
C VAL A 143 0.70 -10.21 -4.06
N SER A 144 1.53 -11.24 -3.83
CA SER A 144 2.87 -11.05 -3.28
C SER A 144 3.74 -10.15 -4.16
N ALA A 145 3.65 -10.29 -5.49
CA ALA A 145 4.34 -9.40 -6.43
C ALA A 145 3.87 -7.94 -6.25
N ALA A 146 2.56 -7.69 -6.15
CA ALA A 146 2.01 -6.37 -5.86
C ALA A 146 2.50 -5.82 -4.52
N SER A 147 2.52 -6.65 -3.47
CA SER A 147 3.06 -6.32 -2.14
C SER A 147 4.50 -5.84 -2.20
N ILE A 148 5.35 -6.53 -2.98
CA ILE A 148 6.76 -6.15 -3.18
C ILE A 148 6.85 -4.78 -3.85
N LEU A 149 6.08 -4.53 -4.92
CA LEU A 149 6.06 -3.26 -5.61
C LEU A 149 5.63 -2.12 -4.66
N ALA A 150 4.54 -2.33 -3.92
CA ALA A 150 4.03 -1.35 -2.96
C ALA A 150 5.07 -1.03 -1.85
N LYS A 151 5.71 -2.05 -1.28
CA LYS A 151 6.72 -1.88 -0.22
C LYS A 151 7.96 -1.16 -0.72
N VAL A 152 8.49 -1.51 -1.90
CA VAL A 152 9.67 -0.85 -2.46
C VAL A 152 9.40 0.62 -2.74
N GLU A 153 8.25 0.95 -3.32
CA GLU A 153 7.89 2.35 -3.58
C GLU A 153 7.69 3.11 -2.26
N ARG A 154 6.98 2.53 -1.29
CA ARG A 154 6.78 3.15 0.02
C ARG A 154 8.10 3.41 0.73
N ASP A 155 9.01 2.44 0.76
CA ASP A 155 10.31 2.59 1.41
C ASP A 155 11.17 3.65 0.71
N LYS A 156 11.08 3.75 -0.62
CA LYS A 156 11.70 4.82 -1.40
C LYS A 156 11.15 6.19 -0.98
N ARG A 157 9.84 6.35 -0.86
CA ARG A 157 9.20 7.61 -0.44
C ARG A 157 9.64 8.03 0.97
N VAL A 158 9.75 7.09 1.90
CA VAL A 158 10.25 7.40 3.25
C VAL A 158 11.71 7.86 3.21
N ARG A 159 12.57 7.21 2.42
CA ARG A 159 13.97 7.66 2.23
C ARG A 159 14.06 9.06 1.60
N GLU A 160 13.18 9.38 0.66
CA GLU A 160 13.10 10.72 0.05
C GLU A 160 12.72 11.78 1.10
N ILE A 161 11.76 11.49 1.97
CA ILE A 161 11.39 12.36 3.10
C ILE A 161 12.57 12.51 4.06
N GLU A 162 13.24 11.43 4.47
CA GLU A 162 14.43 11.47 5.34
C GLU A 162 15.54 12.34 4.75
N LYS A 163 15.79 12.19 3.43
CA LYS A 163 16.78 12.99 2.71
C LYS A 163 16.41 14.48 2.68
N ARG A 164 15.14 14.80 2.39
CA ARG A 164 14.62 16.18 2.35
C ARG A 164 14.76 16.90 3.68
N ILE A 165 14.47 16.23 4.79
CA ILE A 165 14.46 16.83 6.12
C ILE A 165 15.77 16.64 6.89
N GLY A 166 16.70 15.82 6.40
CA GLY A 166 17.98 15.54 7.04
C GLY A 166 17.86 14.82 8.39
N LYS A 167 16.79 14.04 8.61
CA LYS A 167 16.50 13.34 9.86
C LYS A 167 16.01 11.91 9.59
N ARG A 168 16.36 10.99 10.50
CA ARG A 168 15.85 9.62 10.48
C ARG A 168 14.44 9.58 11.05
N ILE A 169 13.54 8.90 10.35
CA ILE A 169 12.14 8.73 10.73
C ILE A 169 11.92 7.39 11.42
N GLY A 170 12.73 6.40 11.10
CA GLY A 170 12.49 5.00 11.46
C GLY A 170 11.49 4.34 10.52
N SER A 171 10.72 3.38 11.02
CA SER A 171 9.74 2.63 10.23
C SER A 171 8.49 3.44 9.84
N GLY A 172 8.26 4.57 10.50
CA GLY A 172 7.05 5.37 10.39
C GLY A 172 5.89 4.90 11.27
N TYR A 173 5.99 3.72 11.90
CA TYR A 173 4.96 3.19 12.79
C TYR A 173 5.05 3.84 14.19
N PRO A 174 3.92 4.13 14.86
CA PRO A 174 3.90 4.73 16.20
C PRO A 174 4.56 3.88 17.29
N SER A 175 4.70 2.56 17.05
CA SER A 175 5.38 1.63 17.96
C SER A 175 6.90 1.68 17.87
N ASP A 176 7.45 2.24 16.79
CA ASP A 176 8.90 2.36 16.60
C ASP A 176 9.44 3.53 17.45
N PRO A 177 10.42 3.28 18.36
CA PRO A 177 10.98 4.34 19.19
C PRO A 177 11.55 5.53 18.41
N LYS A 178 12.18 5.29 17.26
CA LYS A 178 12.71 6.36 16.38
C LYS A 178 11.59 7.22 15.80
N THR A 179 10.52 6.58 15.35
CA THR A 179 9.33 7.28 14.83
C THR A 179 8.66 8.09 15.92
N LYS A 180 8.56 7.54 17.14
CA LYS A 180 8.00 8.24 18.30
C LYS A 180 8.80 9.48 18.63
N GLU A 181 10.13 9.37 18.74
CA GLU A 181 11.03 10.50 18.96
C GLU A 181 10.91 11.55 17.84
N PHE A 182 10.84 11.09 16.58
CA PHE A 182 10.67 11.98 15.44
C PHE A 182 9.33 12.73 15.50
N LEU A 183 8.24 12.06 15.84
CA LEU A 183 6.93 12.68 16.03
C LEU A 183 6.96 13.72 17.15
N GLU A 184 7.53 13.39 18.30
CA GLU A 184 7.62 14.28 19.47
C GLU A 184 8.39 15.57 19.15
N ARG A 185 9.50 15.45 18.42
CA ARG A 185 10.39 16.61 18.15
C ARG A 185 9.97 17.45 16.95
N TYR A 186 9.34 16.82 15.92
CA TYR A 186 9.24 17.44 14.60
C TYR A 186 7.81 17.58 14.06
N HIS A 187 6.76 17.17 14.79
CA HIS A 187 5.38 17.23 14.30
C HIS A 187 4.92 18.66 13.90
N SER A 188 5.43 19.70 14.58
CA SER A 188 5.11 21.09 14.25
C SER A 188 5.99 21.66 13.13
N LYS A 189 7.24 21.14 13.00
CA LYS A 189 8.20 21.64 12.01
C LYS A 189 7.97 21.08 10.62
N TYR A 190 7.54 19.82 10.52
CA TYR A 190 7.31 19.11 9.27
C TYR A 190 5.90 18.47 9.25
N PRO A 191 4.83 19.29 9.36
CA PRO A 191 3.46 18.77 9.51
C PRO A 191 2.95 18.03 8.27
N ASP A 192 3.59 18.24 7.12
CA ASP A 192 3.25 17.66 5.82
C ASP A 192 3.57 16.17 5.71
N VAL A 193 4.53 15.67 6.52
CA VAL A 193 4.91 14.26 6.47
C VAL A 193 4.07 13.37 7.40
N PHE A 194 3.22 13.95 8.24
CA PHE A 194 2.43 13.24 9.24
C PHE A 194 0.97 13.10 8.83
N ARG A 195 0.39 11.97 9.17
CA ARG A 195 -1.05 11.72 9.11
C ARG A 195 -1.69 12.24 10.39
N LYS A 196 -2.26 13.43 10.31
CA LYS A 196 -2.81 14.17 11.46
C LYS A 196 -4.08 13.52 12.03
N SER A 197 -4.75 12.69 11.26
CA SER A 197 -5.92 11.90 11.67
C SER A 197 -5.57 10.74 12.60
N TRP A 198 -4.29 10.28 12.64
CA TRP A 198 -3.84 9.20 13.52
C TRP A 198 -3.87 9.58 14.99
N SER A 199 -4.32 8.66 15.83
CA SER A 199 -4.44 8.88 17.30
C SER A 199 -3.10 9.25 17.95
N SER A 200 -1.99 8.69 17.47
CA SER A 200 -0.64 9.02 17.94
C SER A 200 -0.28 10.50 17.69
N TYR A 201 -0.62 11.04 16.53
CA TYR A 201 -0.41 12.46 16.21
C TYR A 201 -1.32 13.37 17.06
N LYS A 202 -2.62 13.01 17.18
CA LYS A 202 -3.59 13.78 17.99
C LYS A 202 -3.18 13.88 19.45
N ARG A 203 -2.72 12.78 20.06
CA ARG A 203 -2.21 12.74 21.44
C ARG A 203 -1.02 13.68 21.62
N GLN A 204 -0.07 13.68 20.69
CA GLN A 204 1.12 14.55 20.78
C GLN A 204 0.77 16.04 20.79
N LYS A 205 -0.31 16.42 20.11
CA LYS A 205 -0.79 17.81 20.08
C LYS A 205 -1.47 18.22 21.39
N GLN A 206 -2.12 17.29 22.09
CA GLN A 206 -2.81 17.54 23.37
C GLN A 206 -1.86 17.66 24.56
N THR A 207 -0.71 16.99 24.55
CA THR A 207 0.27 16.98 25.66
C THR A 207 1.04 18.31 25.77
N ARG A 208 0.89 19.24 24.84
CA ARG A 208 1.59 20.54 24.81
C ARG A 208 0.67 21.75 25.03
N LEU A 209 -0.59 21.53 25.40
CA LEU A 209 -1.53 22.53 25.92
C LEU A 209 -1.57 22.44 27.44
#